data_6c7813b10f6b172ce963debe66b6ba8c
#
_entry.id   6c7813b10f6b172ce963debe66b6ba8c
#
_cell.length_a   1.000
_cell.length_b   1.000
_cell.length_c   1.000
_cell.angle_alpha   90.00
_cell.angle_beta   90.00
_cell.angle_gamma   90.00
#
_symmetry.space_group_name_H-M   'P 1'
#
loop_
_entity.id
_entity.type
_entity.pdbx_description
1 polymer ?
#
loop_
_entity_poly.entity_id
_entity_poly.type
_entity_poly.pdbx_seq_one_letter_code
_entity_poly.pdbx_strand_id
1 'polypeptide(L)'
;MSKYLETPDGWQSITQVLEEQLVDMGCTIVQMKEKFAELRVYYRPASQQAEQLIARSNKKCVTTCQVCGNPGTAVSKGGWIRIVCKAHE
;
A
#
# COMPACT_ATOMS: atom_id res chain seq x y z
N MET A 1 -2.61 -16.43 2.55
CA MET A 1 -3.07 -15.05 2.57
C MET A 1 -2.87 -14.45 3.95
N SER A 2 -2.22 -13.30 4.02
CA SER A 2 -1.89 -12.69 5.31
C SER A 2 -3.09 -11.99 5.91
N LYS A 3 -3.40 -12.28 7.19
CA LYS A 3 -4.57 -11.71 7.87
C LYS A 3 -4.50 -10.20 8.04
N TYR A 4 -3.29 -9.66 8.06
CA TYR A 4 -3.08 -8.23 8.31
C TYR A 4 -3.07 -7.40 7.03
N LEU A 5 -3.21 -8.01 5.86
CA LEU A 5 -3.21 -7.31 4.59
C LEU A 5 -4.64 -6.96 4.19
N GLU A 6 -5.00 -5.69 4.44
CA GLU A 6 -6.30 -5.15 4.05
C GLU A 6 -6.10 -4.10 2.98
N THR A 7 -5.35 -4.46 1.92
CA THR A 7 -5.00 -3.55 0.85
C THR A 7 -5.72 -3.93 -0.44
N PRO A 8 -5.94 -2.96 -1.33
CA PRO A 8 -6.60 -3.24 -2.60
C PRO A 8 -5.84 -4.26 -3.44
N ASP A 9 -6.57 -5.02 -4.24
CA ASP A 9 -5.99 -6.06 -5.09
C ASP A 9 -4.90 -5.53 -6.02
N GLY A 10 -5.09 -4.34 -6.57
CA GLY A 10 -4.13 -3.73 -7.47
C GLY A 10 -2.81 -3.34 -6.81
N TRP A 11 -2.77 -3.30 -5.49
CA TRP A 11 -1.56 -2.96 -4.74
C TRP A 11 -0.83 -4.19 -4.20
N GLN A 12 -1.36 -5.39 -4.43
CA GLN A 12 -0.81 -6.60 -3.78
C GLN A 12 0.64 -6.86 -4.11
N SER A 13 1.06 -6.65 -5.36
CA SER A 13 2.47 -6.85 -5.71
C SER A 13 3.39 -5.90 -4.93
N ILE A 14 2.94 -4.67 -4.70
CA ILE A 14 3.71 -3.68 -3.94
C ILE A 14 3.76 -4.07 -2.46
N THR A 15 2.62 -4.42 -1.88
CA THR A 15 2.53 -4.75 -0.47
C THR A 15 3.24 -6.05 -0.13
N GLN A 16 3.23 -7.03 -1.04
CA GLN A 16 3.95 -8.29 -0.84
C GLN A 16 5.45 -8.08 -0.79
N VAL A 17 6.00 -7.27 -1.70
CA VAL A 17 7.41 -6.95 -1.68
C VAL A 17 7.78 -6.21 -0.40
N LEU A 18 6.96 -5.24 0.00
CA LEU A 18 7.20 -4.50 1.25
C LEU A 18 7.16 -5.43 2.46
N GLU A 19 6.20 -6.34 2.50
CA GLU A 19 6.10 -7.33 3.57
C GLU A 19 7.38 -8.13 3.70
N GLU A 20 7.87 -8.66 2.58
CA GLU A 20 9.10 -9.44 2.57
C GLU A 20 10.29 -8.63 3.06
N GLN A 21 10.41 -7.38 2.61
CA GLN A 21 11.50 -6.50 3.02
C GLN A 21 11.46 -6.20 4.52
N LEU A 22 10.29 -5.93 5.06
CA LEU A 22 10.13 -5.63 6.48
C LEU A 22 10.42 -6.86 7.35
N VAL A 23 9.96 -8.03 6.93
CA VAL A 23 10.23 -9.26 7.66
C VAL A 23 11.73 -9.58 7.63
N ASP A 24 12.38 -9.40 6.48
CA ASP A 24 13.82 -9.65 6.34
C ASP A 24 14.66 -8.76 7.25
N MET A 25 14.19 -7.55 7.55
CA MET A 25 14.92 -6.67 8.46
C MET A 25 14.51 -6.85 9.93
N GLY A 26 13.74 -7.89 10.23
CA GLY A 26 13.36 -8.23 11.59
C GLY A 26 12.14 -7.51 12.14
N CYS A 27 11.37 -6.87 11.29
CA CYS A 27 10.14 -6.22 11.71
C CYS A 27 8.97 -7.18 11.72
N THR A 28 8.07 -7.00 12.67
CA THR A 28 6.80 -7.73 12.72
C THR A 28 5.71 -6.79 12.23
N ILE A 29 4.99 -7.21 11.20
CA ILE A 29 3.88 -6.42 10.66
C ILE A 29 2.62 -6.75 11.44
N VAL A 30 1.99 -5.70 11.97
CA VAL A 30 0.74 -5.83 12.71
C VAL A 30 -0.45 -5.72 11.76
N GLN A 31 -0.39 -4.76 10.84
CA GLN A 31 -1.47 -4.52 9.89
C GLN A 31 -0.98 -3.67 8.72
N MET A 32 -1.49 -3.96 7.52
CA MET A 32 -1.37 -3.08 6.36
C MET A 32 -2.76 -2.82 5.83
N LYS A 33 -3.06 -1.55 5.55
CA LYS A 33 -4.37 -1.20 4.99
C LYS A 33 -4.28 0.05 4.15
N GLU A 34 -5.33 0.29 3.40
CA GLU A 34 -5.49 1.51 2.61
C GLU A 34 -6.42 2.46 3.37
N LYS A 35 -6.07 3.73 3.38
CA LYS A 35 -6.92 4.77 3.96
C LYS A 35 -6.73 6.06 3.17
N PHE A 36 -7.80 6.56 2.59
CA PHE A 36 -7.79 7.79 1.77
C PHE A 36 -6.71 7.74 0.68
N ALA A 37 -6.65 6.60 -0.04
CA ALA A 37 -5.69 6.36 -1.13
C ALA A 37 -4.23 6.32 -0.67
N GLU A 38 -3.99 6.15 0.63
CA GLU A 38 -2.64 5.99 1.17
C GLU A 38 -2.46 4.62 1.78
N LEU A 39 -1.24 4.10 1.65
CA LEU A 39 -0.86 2.85 2.31
C LEU A 39 -0.50 3.13 3.76
N ARG A 40 -1.16 2.43 4.68
CA ARG A 40 -0.90 2.52 6.12
C ARG A 40 -0.32 1.21 6.60
N VAL A 41 0.83 1.27 7.25
CA VAL A 41 1.52 0.08 7.76
C VAL A 41 1.78 0.24 9.25
N TYR A 42 1.31 -0.72 10.02
CA TYR A 42 1.56 -0.79 11.46
C TYR A 42 2.52 -1.94 11.71
N TYR A 43 3.65 -1.66 12.32
CA TYR A 43 4.73 -2.62 12.49
C TYR A 43 5.52 -2.30 13.75
N ARG A 44 6.38 -3.24 14.17
CA ARG A 44 7.29 -3.04 15.29
C ARG A 44 8.53 -3.92 15.10
N PRO A 45 9.70 -3.56 15.70
CA PRO A 45 9.93 -2.31 16.41
C PRO A 45 10.06 -1.13 15.43
N ALA A 46 10.03 0.09 15.96
CA ALA A 46 10.20 1.28 15.13
C ALA A 46 11.56 1.25 14.44
N SER A 47 11.60 1.63 13.16
CA SER A 47 12.82 1.58 12.37
C SER A 47 12.79 2.67 11.30
N GLN A 48 13.85 3.45 11.22
CA GLN A 48 13.97 4.50 10.20
C GLN A 48 14.04 3.89 8.80
N GLN A 49 14.74 2.76 8.65
CA GLN A 49 14.82 2.05 7.37
C GLN A 49 13.44 1.54 6.95
N ALA A 50 12.67 1.01 7.88
CA ALA A 50 11.31 0.56 7.60
C ALA A 50 10.44 1.72 7.15
N GLU A 51 10.55 2.88 7.80
CA GLU A 51 9.79 4.06 7.41
C GLU A 51 10.13 4.50 5.99
N GLN A 52 11.39 4.43 5.59
CA GLN A 52 11.82 4.77 4.24
C GLN A 52 11.24 3.80 3.20
N LEU A 53 11.24 2.50 3.52
CA LEU A 53 10.66 1.50 2.63
C LEU A 53 9.14 1.70 2.48
N ILE A 54 8.47 2.00 3.58
CA ILE A 54 7.03 2.26 3.57
C ILE A 54 6.73 3.50 2.72
N ALA A 55 7.52 4.56 2.88
CA ALA A 55 7.33 5.78 2.10
C ALA A 55 7.51 5.54 0.60
N ARG A 56 8.50 4.74 0.21
CA ARG A 56 8.71 4.37 -1.20
C ARG A 56 7.55 3.57 -1.74
N SER A 57 7.07 2.61 -0.95
CA SER A 57 5.94 1.78 -1.36
C SER A 57 4.68 2.62 -1.51
N ASN A 58 4.46 3.57 -0.60
CA ASN A 58 3.32 4.47 -0.68
C ASN A 58 3.37 5.33 -1.95
N LYS A 59 4.55 5.80 -2.33
CA LYS A 59 4.72 6.55 -3.57
C LYS A 59 4.28 5.74 -4.79
N LYS A 60 4.57 4.46 -4.80
CA LYS A 60 4.13 3.57 -5.87
C LYS A 60 2.62 3.37 -5.83
N CYS A 61 2.07 3.22 -4.65
CA CYS A 61 0.64 2.99 -4.47
C CYS A 61 -0.20 4.15 -4.99
N VAL A 62 0.23 5.39 -4.75
CA VAL A 62 -0.56 6.56 -5.17
C VAL A 62 -0.57 6.78 -6.68
N THR A 63 0.18 5.99 -7.44
CA THR A 63 0.15 6.01 -8.89
C THR A 63 -0.22 4.66 -9.48
N THR A 64 -0.73 3.75 -8.66
CA THR A 64 -1.09 2.39 -9.07
C THR A 64 -2.58 2.15 -8.85
N CYS A 65 -3.28 1.75 -9.91
CA CYS A 65 -4.71 1.47 -9.83
C CYS A 65 -5.01 0.45 -8.74
N GLN A 66 -5.92 0.78 -7.84
CA GLN A 66 -6.31 -0.10 -6.74
C GLN A 66 -7.03 -1.36 -7.21
N VAL A 67 -7.57 -1.34 -8.41
CA VAL A 67 -8.34 -2.48 -8.94
C VAL A 67 -7.45 -3.46 -9.70
N CYS A 68 -6.62 -2.96 -10.62
CA CYS A 68 -5.88 -3.83 -11.54
C CYS A 68 -4.36 -3.72 -11.47
N GLY A 69 -3.82 -2.75 -10.76
CA GLY A 69 -2.37 -2.58 -10.65
C GLY A 69 -1.71 -1.82 -11.80
N ASN A 70 -2.47 -1.41 -12.81
CA ASN A 70 -1.94 -0.56 -13.87
C ASN A 70 -1.73 0.85 -13.36
N PRO A 71 -0.97 1.71 -14.09
CA PRO A 71 -0.84 3.10 -13.69
C PRO A 71 -2.20 3.77 -13.53
N GLY A 72 -2.36 4.52 -12.46
CA GLY A 72 -3.62 5.19 -12.16
C GLY A 72 -3.39 6.57 -11.57
N THR A 73 -4.48 7.30 -11.38
CA THR A 73 -4.45 8.62 -10.78
C THR A 73 -5.50 8.74 -9.70
N ALA A 74 -5.29 9.71 -8.82
CA ALA A 74 -6.23 9.97 -7.73
C ALA A 74 -7.54 10.52 -8.28
N VAL A 75 -8.65 9.90 -7.92
CA VAL A 75 -9.99 10.36 -8.27
C VAL A 75 -10.77 10.54 -6.97
N SER A 76 -11.35 11.72 -6.80
CA SER A 76 -12.16 12.03 -5.62
C SER A 76 -13.64 12.00 -6.01
N LYS A 77 -14.43 11.31 -5.22
CA LYS A 77 -15.86 11.16 -5.49
C LYS A 77 -16.62 11.10 -4.17
N GLY A 78 -17.45 12.09 -3.91
CA GLY A 78 -18.25 12.11 -2.69
C GLY A 78 -17.43 12.05 -1.41
N GLY A 79 -16.23 12.65 -1.38
CA GLY A 79 -15.37 12.64 -0.23
C GLY A 79 -14.43 11.45 -0.15
N TRP A 80 -14.57 10.49 -1.06
CA TRP A 80 -13.68 9.32 -1.14
C TRP A 80 -12.61 9.55 -2.18
N ILE A 81 -11.37 9.16 -1.87
CA ILE A 81 -10.25 9.24 -2.79
C ILE A 81 -9.84 7.83 -3.14
N ARG A 82 -9.72 7.55 -4.44
CA ARG A 82 -9.25 6.28 -4.94
C ARG A 82 -8.20 6.50 -6.02
N ILE A 83 -7.27 5.55 -6.14
CA ILE A 83 -6.32 5.56 -7.24
C ILE A 83 -6.84 4.56 -8.27
N VAL A 84 -7.18 5.04 -9.45
CA VAL A 84 -7.75 4.18 -10.49
C VAL A 84 -7.22 4.56 -11.86
N CYS A 85 -7.18 3.58 -12.77
CA CYS A 85 -6.86 3.82 -14.18
C CYS A 85 -8.15 4.19 -14.92
N LYS A 86 -8.03 4.56 -16.19
CA LYS A 86 -9.20 4.96 -16.99
C LYS A 86 -10.27 3.88 -17.08
N ALA A 87 -9.85 2.61 -17.10
CA ALA A 87 -10.78 1.49 -17.20
C ALA A 87 -11.60 1.29 -15.92
N HIS A 88 -11.15 1.86 -14.80
CA HIS A 88 -11.77 1.65 -13.50
C HIS A 88 -12.22 2.93 -12.80
N GLU A 89 -12.28 4.02 -13.56
CA GLU A 89 -12.81 5.28 -13.04
C GLU A 89 -14.27 5.18 -12.64
#